data_252e0c2c1a47d795820f9520665530ba
#
_entry.id   252e0c2c1a47d795820f9520665530ba
#
_cell.length_a   1.000
_cell.length_b   1.000
_cell.length_c   1.000
_cell.angle_alpha   90.00
_cell.angle_beta   90.00
_cell.angle_gamma   90.00
#
_symmetry.space_group_name_H-M   'P 1'
#
loop_
_entity.id
_entity.type
_entity.pdbx_description
1 polymer ?
#
loop_
_entity_poly.entity_id
_entity_poly.type
_entity_poly.pdbx_seq_one_letter_code
_entity_poly.pdbx_strand_id
1 'polypeptide(L)'
;MTLSAQQASAASQTYDVLVVGGGINGVGIARDMAGRGWKVLLCERDDLAAHTSSSSTKLIHGGLRYLEQYEFSLVRKALQEREVLLKSAPHIMRPLRFCMPHDPSMRPAWMSFGTRRDMT
;
A
#
# COMPACT_ATOMS: atom_id res chain seq x y z
N MET A 1 -35.85 20.01 -0.70
CA MET A 1 -34.87 19.28 0.10
C MET A 1 -33.96 20.32 0.72
N THR A 2 -34.14 20.68 1.98
CA THR A 2 -33.32 21.64 2.72
C THR A 2 -32.06 20.94 3.20
N LEU A 3 -30.90 21.38 2.76
CA LEU A 3 -29.59 20.91 3.25
C LEU A 3 -29.52 21.15 4.77
N SER A 4 -29.05 20.17 5.54
CA SER A 4 -28.82 20.34 6.96
C SER A 4 -27.77 21.45 7.20
N ALA A 5 -27.80 22.08 8.39
CA ALA A 5 -26.82 23.12 8.74
C ALA A 5 -25.36 22.67 8.62
N GLN A 6 -25.09 21.38 8.86
CA GLN A 6 -23.79 20.76 8.67
C GLN A 6 -23.37 20.68 7.19
N GLN A 7 -24.29 20.41 6.27
CA GLN A 7 -24.05 20.39 4.83
C GLN A 7 -23.80 21.80 4.28
N ALA A 8 -24.52 22.79 4.79
CA ALA A 8 -24.33 24.20 4.43
C ALA A 8 -22.95 24.74 4.95
N SER A 9 -22.51 24.32 6.13
CA SER A 9 -21.19 24.67 6.67
C SER A 9 -20.06 24.04 5.84
N ALA A 10 -20.22 22.80 5.37
CA ALA A 10 -19.23 22.15 4.50
C ALA A 10 -19.12 22.82 3.12
N ALA A 11 -20.23 23.34 2.59
CA ALA A 11 -20.26 24.03 1.29
C ALA A 11 -19.49 25.36 1.25
N SER A 12 -19.17 25.95 2.42
CA SER A 12 -18.38 27.19 2.52
C SER A 12 -16.89 26.96 2.78
N GLN A 13 -16.47 25.71 2.99
CA GLN A 13 -15.05 25.38 3.23
C GLN A 13 -14.28 25.26 1.91
N THR A 14 -13.18 25.99 1.84
CA THR A 14 -12.23 25.87 0.73
C THR A 14 -11.24 24.75 1.04
N TYR A 15 -11.05 23.86 0.09
CA TYR A 15 -10.07 22.78 0.17
C TYR A 15 -8.96 23.01 -0.85
N ASP A 16 -7.75 22.62 -0.49
CA ASP A 16 -6.58 22.72 -1.37
C ASP A 16 -6.48 21.53 -2.31
N VAL A 17 -6.94 20.37 -1.86
CA VAL A 17 -6.82 19.08 -2.58
C VAL A 17 -8.11 18.29 -2.48
N LEU A 18 -8.57 17.78 -3.61
CA LEU A 18 -9.63 16.78 -3.70
C LEU A 18 -9.02 15.43 -4.05
N VAL A 19 -9.25 14.43 -3.20
CA VAL A 19 -8.89 13.02 -3.45
C VAL A 19 -10.15 12.23 -3.72
N VAL A 20 -10.22 11.61 -4.90
CA VAL A 20 -11.37 10.79 -5.29
C VAL A 20 -10.98 9.31 -5.18
N GLY A 21 -11.66 8.61 -4.29
CA GLY A 21 -11.44 7.19 -3.98
C GLY A 21 -10.75 6.96 -2.64
N GLY A 22 -11.38 6.17 -1.77
CA GLY A 22 -10.94 5.84 -0.41
C GLY A 22 -10.25 4.48 -0.29
N GLY A 23 -9.63 3.97 -1.36
CA GLY A 23 -8.75 2.81 -1.30
C GLY A 23 -7.39 3.15 -0.67
N ILE A 24 -6.48 2.16 -0.59
CA ILE A 24 -5.16 2.32 0.05
C ILE A 24 -4.37 3.51 -0.48
N ASN A 25 -4.41 3.74 -1.79
CA ASN A 25 -3.69 4.85 -2.43
C ASN A 25 -4.33 6.20 -2.07
N GLY A 26 -5.64 6.33 -2.19
CA GLY A 26 -6.34 7.58 -1.89
C GLY A 26 -6.21 7.99 -0.42
N VAL A 27 -6.39 7.05 0.49
CA VAL A 27 -6.20 7.28 1.93
C VAL A 27 -4.75 7.64 2.24
N GLY A 28 -3.78 6.97 1.60
CA GLY A 28 -2.35 7.28 1.76
C GLY A 28 -2.02 8.70 1.32
N ILE A 29 -2.50 9.11 0.14
CA ILE A 29 -2.32 10.47 -0.39
C ILE A 29 -2.99 11.49 0.53
N ALA A 30 -4.25 11.26 0.91
CA ALA A 30 -4.99 12.18 1.77
C ALA A 30 -4.30 12.38 3.12
N ARG A 31 -3.80 11.29 3.73
CA ARG A 31 -3.05 11.34 4.98
C ARG A 31 -1.75 12.12 4.86
N ASP A 32 -0.97 11.87 3.82
CA ASP A 32 0.31 12.57 3.61
C ASP A 32 0.11 14.05 3.38
N MET A 33 -0.84 14.43 2.52
CA MET A 33 -1.17 15.83 2.25
C MET A 33 -1.68 16.55 3.49
N ALA A 34 -2.59 15.93 4.26
CA ALA A 34 -3.08 16.49 5.51
C ALA A 34 -1.96 16.66 6.53
N GLY A 35 -1.03 15.71 6.62
CA GLY A 35 0.15 15.78 7.48
C GLY A 35 1.11 16.91 7.10
N ARG A 36 1.08 17.35 5.85
CA ARG A 36 1.82 18.52 5.35
C ARG A 36 1.08 19.86 5.54
N GLY A 37 -0.11 19.84 6.14
CA GLY A 37 -0.90 21.04 6.43
C GLY A 37 -1.88 21.44 5.33
N TRP A 38 -2.08 20.64 4.28
CA TRP A 38 -3.07 20.88 3.24
C TRP A 38 -4.48 20.56 3.72
N LYS A 39 -5.46 21.35 3.31
CA LYS A 39 -6.87 21.05 3.53
C LYS A 39 -7.34 20.05 2.48
N VAL A 40 -7.54 18.82 2.88
CA VAL A 40 -7.87 17.71 1.98
C VAL A 40 -9.33 17.32 2.10
N LEU A 41 -10.02 17.20 0.98
CA LEU A 41 -11.33 16.58 0.87
C LEU A 41 -11.15 15.19 0.22
N LEU A 42 -11.51 14.14 0.95
CA LEU A 42 -11.57 12.77 0.43
C LEU A 42 -13.02 12.42 0.13
N CYS A 43 -13.29 12.00 -1.11
CA CYS A 43 -14.60 11.49 -1.52
C CYS A 43 -14.49 10.01 -1.86
N GLU A 44 -15.35 9.19 -1.23
CA GLU A 44 -15.50 7.77 -1.52
C GLU A 44 -16.98 7.47 -1.84
N ARG A 45 -17.21 6.59 -2.77
CA ARG A 45 -18.56 6.21 -3.19
C ARG A 45 -19.24 5.30 -2.15
N ASP A 46 -18.48 4.40 -1.56
CA ASP A 46 -18.95 3.43 -0.58
C ASP A 46 -18.21 3.62 0.75
N ASP A 47 -17.70 2.57 1.35
CA ASP A 47 -16.86 2.64 2.54
C ASP A 47 -15.36 2.64 2.19
N LEU A 48 -14.53 3.10 3.10
CA LEU A 48 -13.08 3.10 2.94
C LEU A 48 -12.57 1.66 2.72
N ALA A 49 -11.71 1.50 1.72
CA ALA A 49 -11.13 0.22 1.35
C ALA A 49 -12.13 -0.88 0.91
N ALA A 50 -13.39 -0.55 0.64
CA ALA A 50 -14.46 -1.51 0.36
C ALA A 50 -14.23 -2.38 -0.90
N HIS A 51 -13.42 -1.92 -1.85
CA HIS A 51 -13.22 -2.58 -3.14
C HIS A 51 -11.87 -3.30 -3.24
N THR A 52 -11.04 -2.94 -4.21
CA THR A 52 -9.78 -3.61 -4.53
C THR A 52 -8.85 -3.77 -3.32
N SER A 53 -8.79 -2.78 -2.43
CA SER A 53 -7.95 -2.83 -1.23
C SER A 53 -8.35 -3.97 -0.28
N SER A 54 -9.64 -4.28 -0.17
CA SER A 54 -10.14 -5.41 0.61
C SER A 54 -10.11 -6.74 -0.14
N SER A 55 -10.16 -6.70 -1.46
CA SER A 55 -10.13 -7.90 -2.32
C SER A 55 -8.72 -8.34 -2.70
N SER A 56 -7.69 -7.64 -2.30
CA SER A 56 -6.29 -8.01 -2.51
C SER A 56 -5.86 -9.15 -1.58
N THR A 57 -4.78 -9.83 -1.91
CA THR A 57 -4.17 -10.85 -1.03
C THR A 57 -3.62 -10.28 0.28
N LYS A 58 -3.49 -8.96 0.37
CA LYS A 58 -2.86 -8.23 1.49
C LYS A 58 -1.42 -8.64 1.78
N LEU A 59 -0.78 -9.30 0.82
CA LEU A 59 0.64 -9.65 0.89
C LEU A 59 1.49 -8.48 0.43
N ILE A 60 2.34 -8.01 1.33
CA ILE A 60 3.35 -6.99 1.02
C ILE A 60 4.66 -7.71 0.75
N HIS A 61 4.99 -7.85 -0.53
CA HIS A 61 6.15 -8.58 -1.00
C HIS A 61 7.10 -7.67 -1.78
N GLY A 62 8.37 -8.04 -1.82
CA GLY A 62 9.40 -7.28 -2.54
C GLY A 62 9.39 -7.44 -4.06
N GLY A 63 8.37 -8.12 -4.62
CA GLY A 63 8.24 -8.32 -6.04
C GLY A 63 9.27 -9.31 -6.62
N LEU A 64 9.30 -10.55 -6.12
CA LEU A 64 10.20 -11.63 -6.59
C LEU A 64 10.20 -11.78 -8.11
N ARG A 65 9.05 -11.55 -8.76
CA ARG A 65 8.92 -11.59 -10.22
C ARG A 65 9.77 -10.54 -10.93
N TYR A 66 10.00 -9.39 -10.30
CA TYR A 66 10.81 -8.32 -10.88
C TYR A 66 12.32 -8.64 -10.84
N LEU A 67 12.75 -9.56 -9.98
CA LEU A 67 14.13 -10.08 -10.04
C LEU A 67 14.40 -10.83 -11.33
N GLU A 68 13.39 -11.47 -11.90
CA GLU A 68 13.48 -12.14 -13.20
C GLU A 68 13.68 -11.17 -14.35
N GLN A 69 13.26 -9.92 -14.17
CA GLN A 69 13.39 -8.84 -15.15
C GLN A 69 14.61 -7.94 -14.88
N TYR A 70 15.47 -8.33 -13.92
CA TYR A 70 16.66 -7.56 -13.50
C TYR A 70 16.35 -6.15 -12.94
N GLU A 71 15.13 -5.91 -12.47
CA GLU A 71 14.68 -4.64 -11.88
C GLU A 71 15.10 -4.52 -10.39
N PHE A 72 16.39 -4.66 -10.11
CA PHE A 72 16.92 -4.68 -8.75
C PHE A 72 16.65 -3.39 -7.96
N SER A 73 16.63 -2.24 -8.65
CA SER A 73 16.36 -0.95 -8.00
C SER A 73 14.93 -0.88 -7.46
N LEU A 74 13.97 -1.41 -8.23
CA LEU A 74 12.56 -1.47 -7.82
C LEU A 74 12.37 -2.41 -6.64
N VAL A 75 12.98 -3.60 -6.69
CA VAL A 75 12.93 -4.58 -5.59
C VAL A 75 13.51 -3.98 -4.31
N ARG A 76 14.67 -3.32 -4.40
CA ARG A 76 15.31 -2.67 -3.23
C ARG A 76 14.39 -1.64 -2.59
N LYS A 77 13.78 -0.76 -3.40
CA LYS A 77 12.82 0.24 -2.89
C LYS A 77 11.62 -0.42 -2.22
N ALA A 78 11.04 -1.44 -2.85
CA ALA A 78 9.90 -2.16 -2.29
C ALA A 78 10.23 -2.84 -0.95
N LEU A 79 11.43 -3.41 -0.81
CA LEU A 79 11.90 -3.99 0.46
C LEU A 79 12.12 -2.93 1.54
N GLN A 80 12.68 -1.77 1.19
CA GLN A 80 12.82 -0.65 2.12
C GLN A 80 11.46 -0.16 2.64
N GLU A 81 10.49 0.02 1.74
CA GLU A 81 9.13 0.42 2.12
C GLU A 81 8.43 -0.65 2.98
N ARG A 82 8.67 -1.93 2.73
CA ARG A 82 8.18 -3.02 3.58
C ARG A 82 8.67 -2.88 5.02
N GLU A 83 9.94 -2.58 5.22
CA GLU A 83 10.52 -2.38 6.56
C GLU A 83 9.90 -1.16 7.27
N VAL A 84 9.64 -0.08 6.53
CA VAL A 84 8.94 1.10 7.06
C VAL A 84 7.54 0.72 7.51
N LEU A 85 6.81 -0.05 6.70
CA LEU A 85 5.45 -0.49 7.02
C LEU A 85 5.42 -1.45 8.22
N LEU A 86 6.37 -2.38 8.33
CA LEU A 86 6.49 -3.27 9.49
C LEU A 86 6.68 -2.50 10.81
N LYS A 87 7.43 -1.40 10.76
CA LYS A 87 7.62 -0.52 11.92
C LYS A 87 6.41 0.35 12.21
N SER A 88 5.72 0.81 11.16
CA SER A 88 4.58 1.74 11.29
C SER A 88 3.31 1.07 11.74
N ALA A 89 3.11 -0.19 11.35
CA ALA A 89 1.88 -0.94 11.59
C ALA A 89 2.13 -2.36 12.13
N PRO A 90 2.91 -2.52 13.22
CA PRO A 90 3.29 -3.84 13.75
C PRO A 90 2.08 -4.64 14.27
N HIS A 91 0.97 -3.97 14.55
CA HIS A 91 -0.27 -4.59 15.04
C HIS A 91 -1.04 -5.36 13.96
N ILE A 92 -0.83 -5.03 12.68
CA ILE A 92 -1.52 -5.68 11.55
C ILE A 92 -0.57 -6.39 10.59
N MET A 93 0.72 -6.08 10.62
CA MET A 93 1.72 -6.66 9.73
C MET A 93 2.54 -7.71 10.44
N ARG A 94 2.66 -8.88 9.82
CA ARG A 94 3.44 -10.01 10.35
C ARG A 94 4.24 -10.65 9.23
N PRO A 95 5.50 -11.06 9.47
CA PRO A 95 6.25 -11.88 8.53
C PRO A 95 5.52 -13.20 8.26
N LEU A 96 5.33 -13.54 6.99
CA LEU A 96 4.74 -14.79 6.57
C LEU A 96 5.81 -15.66 5.90
N ARG A 97 5.95 -16.90 6.36
CA ARG A 97 6.87 -17.85 5.75
C ARG A 97 6.24 -18.48 4.51
N PHE A 98 6.98 -18.48 3.42
CA PHE A 98 6.59 -19.16 2.18
C PHE A 98 7.49 -20.37 1.96
N CYS A 99 6.88 -21.49 1.56
CA CYS A 99 7.61 -22.62 1.00
C CYS A 99 7.52 -22.51 -0.51
N MET A 100 8.66 -22.35 -1.17
CA MET A 100 8.75 -22.31 -2.62
C MET A 100 9.31 -23.64 -3.09
N PRO A 101 8.49 -24.56 -3.65
CA PRO A 101 8.98 -25.79 -4.19
C PRO A 101 9.91 -25.48 -5.36
N HIS A 102 11.05 -26.15 -5.40
CA HIS A 102 12.03 -25.99 -6.47
C HIS A 102 12.07 -27.25 -7.30
N ASP A 103 11.72 -27.15 -8.57
CA ASP A 103 11.84 -28.19 -9.56
C ASP A 103 13.16 -28.00 -10.32
N PRO A 104 13.92 -29.09 -10.64
CA PRO A 104 15.16 -29.00 -11.44
C PRO A 104 15.01 -28.36 -12.82
N SER A 105 13.78 -28.36 -13.37
CA SER A 105 13.45 -27.65 -14.62
C SER A 105 13.34 -26.13 -14.46
N MET A 106 13.24 -25.65 -13.20
CA MET A 106 13.21 -24.24 -12.90
C MET A 106 14.63 -23.64 -12.91
N ARG A 107 14.72 -22.32 -12.88
CA ARG A 107 16.00 -21.60 -12.81
C ARG A 107 16.85 -22.05 -11.62
N PRO A 108 18.18 -21.98 -11.71
CA PRO A 108 19.08 -22.42 -10.65
C PRO A 108 18.73 -21.82 -9.29
N ALA A 109 18.76 -22.64 -8.26
CA ALA A 109 18.38 -22.29 -6.90
C ALA A 109 19.12 -21.05 -6.34
N TRP A 110 20.35 -20.76 -6.78
CA TRP A 110 21.11 -19.59 -6.33
C TRP A 110 20.48 -18.26 -6.75
N MET A 111 19.72 -18.21 -7.83
CA MET A 111 18.94 -17.02 -8.23
C MET A 111 17.73 -16.79 -7.30
N SER A 112 17.24 -17.84 -6.67
CA SER A 112 16.13 -17.77 -5.71
C SER A 112 16.61 -17.52 -4.27
N PHE A 113 17.88 -17.80 -3.96
CA PHE A 113 18.44 -17.71 -2.61
C PHE A 113 18.91 -16.32 -2.18
N GLY A 114 19.03 -15.36 -3.09
CA GLY A 114 19.34 -13.97 -2.74
C GLY A 114 18.35 -13.32 -1.75
N THR A 115 17.21 -13.96 -1.55
CA THR A 115 16.15 -13.48 -0.65
C THR A 115 16.17 -14.13 0.73
N ARG A 116 17.05 -15.13 0.98
CA ARG A 116 17.02 -15.89 2.24
C ARG A 116 17.66 -15.17 3.43
N ARG A 117 18.55 -14.20 3.21
CA ARG A 117 19.26 -13.51 4.30
C ARG A 117 18.42 -12.45 5.03
N ASP A 118 17.34 -11.98 4.41
CA ASP A 118 16.53 -10.90 4.97
C ASP A 118 15.19 -11.38 5.53
N MET A 119 15.02 -12.70 5.73
CA MET A 119 13.79 -13.31 6.25
C MET A 119 13.91 -13.85 7.69
N THR A 120 14.97 -13.48 8.42
CA THR A 120 15.10 -13.79 9.86
C THR A 120 14.87 -12.57 10.71
#